data_3444eafbfb4d3c7835727baa8e3580c3
#
_entry.id   3444eafbfb4d3c7835727baa8e3580c3
#
_cell.length_a   1.000
_cell.length_b   1.000
_cell.length_c   1.000
_cell.angle_alpha   90.00
_cell.angle_beta   90.00
_cell.angle_gamma   90.00
#
_symmetry.space_group_name_H-M   'P 1'
#
loop_
_entity.id
_entity.type
_entity.pdbx_description
1 polymer ?
#
loop_
_entity_poly.entity_id
_entity_poly.type
_entity_poly.pdbx_seq_one_letter_code
_entity_poly.pdbx_strand_id
1 'polypeptide(L)'
;MQPKTRSRLALIALLTVPAWACAQIANPYAKPTAAPSAPQDKGTKMDDLKSFATGGAKILESTKGDLTGDGRQGAVLIIDPPGGADAKLGEGPARDVLLVVPDASGHLQKAASNARIVPCATCGGVSGDPYGYTKIGKGQFTIVNGGGSRERWSDEFTFTWSAAKKDWFASHVVRKASDNESGNEKHVDLYAKDLGEVSFKDFDPGKIPEATLP
;
A
#
# COMPACT_ATOMS: atom_id res chain seq x y z
N MET A 1 -81.30 19.38 12.40
CA MET A 1 -80.37 20.26 11.65
C MET A 1 -79.11 20.42 12.43
N GLN A 2 -78.02 19.75 12.04
CA GLN A 2 -76.73 19.91 12.68
C GLN A 2 -75.73 20.59 11.72
N PRO A 3 -74.91 21.55 12.16
CA PRO A 3 -73.94 22.20 11.31
C PRO A 3 -72.65 21.36 11.26
N LYS A 4 -72.11 21.14 10.03
CA LYS A 4 -70.88 20.48 9.72
C LYS A 4 -69.66 21.37 10.05
N THR A 5 -68.85 20.97 10.99
CA THR A 5 -67.62 21.63 11.30
C THR A 5 -66.52 21.16 10.28
N ARG A 6 -65.97 22.10 9.52
CA ARG A 6 -64.84 21.85 8.59
C ARG A 6 -63.51 22.01 9.35
N SER A 7 -62.83 20.91 9.53
CA SER A 7 -61.45 20.89 10.04
C SER A 7 -60.50 21.31 8.92
N ARG A 8 -59.70 22.36 9.15
CA ARG A 8 -58.60 22.78 8.25
C ARG A 8 -57.33 22.09 8.70
N LEU A 9 -56.85 21.15 7.91
CA LEU A 9 -55.47 20.61 8.06
C LEU A 9 -54.49 21.68 7.60
N ALA A 10 -53.61 22.10 8.51
CA ALA A 10 -52.46 22.92 8.19
C ALA A 10 -51.32 21.99 7.72
N LEU A 11 -50.93 22.17 6.47
CA LEU A 11 -49.76 21.47 5.88
C LEU A 11 -48.50 22.20 6.32
N ILE A 12 -47.71 21.58 7.22
CA ILE A 12 -46.36 22.07 7.58
C ILE A 12 -45.39 21.54 6.54
N ALA A 13 -44.93 22.41 5.66
CA ALA A 13 -43.82 22.08 4.73
C ALA A 13 -42.49 22.07 5.48
N LEU A 14 -41.91 20.91 5.72
CA LEU A 14 -40.52 20.80 6.20
C LEU A 14 -39.60 21.16 5.02
N LEU A 15 -38.92 22.29 5.14
CA LEU A 15 -37.77 22.67 4.29
C LEU A 15 -36.53 21.83 4.70
N THR A 16 -36.22 20.81 3.93
CA THR A 16 -34.95 20.08 4.06
C THR A 16 -33.85 20.88 3.38
N VAL A 17 -32.96 21.44 4.18
CA VAL A 17 -31.72 22.07 3.70
C VAL A 17 -30.76 20.97 3.24
N PRO A 18 -30.26 20.95 2.00
CA PRO A 18 -29.24 20.00 1.61
C PRO A 18 -27.93 20.35 2.31
N ALA A 19 -27.43 19.45 3.16
CA ALA A 19 -26.08 19.53 3.72
C ALA A 19 -25.08 19.37 2.54
N TRP A 20 -24.37 20.42 2.22
CA TRP A 20 -23.24 20.36 1.31
C TRP A 20 -22.15 19.55 2.03
N ALA A 21 -21.97 18.32 1.60
CA ALA A 21 -20.81 17.53 2.00
C ALA A 21 -19.58 18.18 1.39
N CYS A 22 -18.74 18.82 2.23
CA CYS A 22 -17.38 19.15 1.85
C CYS A 22 -16.68 17.83 1.53
N ALA A 23 -16.45 17.56 0.25
CA ALA A 23 -15.56 16.48 -0.15
C ALA A 23 -14.16 16.84 0.32
N GLN A 24 -13.73 16.21 1.40
CA GLN A 24 -12.33 16.26 1.83
C GLN A 24 -11.51 15.58 0.73
N ILE A 25 -10.59 16.32 0.14
CA ILE A 25 -9.60 15.76 -0.79
C ILE A 25 -8.78 14.78 0.03
N ALA A 26 -9.06 13.50 -0.15
CA ALA A 26 -8.33 12.45 0.55
C ALA A 26 -6.85 12.52 0.11
N ASN A 27 -5.94 12.59 1.09
CA ASN A 27 -4.51 12.49 0.82
C ASN A 27 -4.24 11.13 0.16
N PRO A 28 -3.78 11.07 -1.10
CA PRO A 28 -3.57 9.80 -1.81
C PRO A 28 -2.46 8.94 -1.17
N TYR A 29 -1.68 9.52 -0.25
CA TYR A 29 -0.62 8.84 0.49
C TYR A 29 -1.03 8.53 1.95
N ALA A 30 -2.25 8.87 2.35
CA ALA A 30 -2.71 8.52 3.68
C ALA A 30 -2.88 7.00 3.77
N LYS A 31 -2.27 6.40 4.78
CA LYS A 31 -2.52 4.99 5.12
C LYS A 31 -4.03 4.79 5.26
N PRO A 32 -4.64 3.80 4.58
CA PRO A 32 -6.06 3.53 4.72
C PRO A 32 -6.42 3.36 6.18
N THR A 33 -7.42 4.11 6.67
CA THR A 33 -7.96 3.88 8.02
C THR A 33 -8.46 2.44 8.06
N ALA A 34 -7.98 1.65 9.01
CA ALA A 34 -8.27 0.23 9.11
C ALA A 34 -9.79 0.01 9.09
N ALA A 35 -10.26 -0.79 8.13
CA ALA A 35 -11.59 -1.38 8.19
C ALA A 35 -11.71 -2.20 9.48
N PRO A 36 -12.91 -2.36 10.08
CA PRO A 36 -13.08 -3.13 11.29
C PRO A 36 -12.48 -4.52 11.09
N SER A 37 -11.54 -4.86 11.96
CA SER A 37 -10.76 -6.09 11.94
C SER A 37 -11.69 -7.31 11.94
N ALA A 38 -11.53 -8.16 10.92
CA ALA A 38 -12.00 -9.54 10.94
C ALA A 38 -11.44 -10.28 12.18
N PRO A 39 -12.07 -11.36 12.65
CA PRO A 39 -11.70 -12.06 13.89
C PRO A 39 -10.19 -12.36 13.90
N GLN A 40 -9.51 -11.93 14.96
CA GLN A 40 -8.09 -12.21 15.16
C GLN A 40 -7.90 -13.72 15.29
N ASP A 41 -7.34 -14.32 14.24
CA ASP A 41 -6.83 -15.68 14.30
C ASP A 41 -5.65 -15.76 15.28
N LYS A 42 -5.65 -16.75 16.17
CA LYS A 42 -4.66 -16.96 17.24
C LYS A 42 -3.30 -17.49 16.73
N GLY A 43 -2.99 -17.32 15.46
CA GLY A 43 -1.81 -17.89 14.83
C GLY A 43 -0.80 -16.84 14.35
N THR A 44 0.29 -16.74 15.01
CA THR A 44 1.55 -16.04 14.74
C THR A 44 1.75 -14.79 15.61
N LYS A 45 2.50 -14.98 16.68
CA LYS A 45 2.90 -13.88 17.57
C LYS A 45 3.84 -12.95 16.83
N MET A 46 3.75 -11.64 17.14
CA MET A 46 4.67 -10.61 16.61
C MET A 46 6.15 -10.95 16.88
N ASP A 47 6.43 -11.71 17.93
CA ASP A 47 7.77 -12.15 18.32
C ASP A 47 8.38 -13.12 17.31
N ASP A 48 7.57 -13.91 16.59
CA ASP A 48 8.07 -14.82 15.56
C ASP A 48 8.62 -14.06 14.34
N LEU A 49 8.09 -12.85 14.04
CA LEU A 49 8.53 -12.04 12.92
C LEU A 49 9.86 -11.34 13.18
N LYS A 50 10.20 -11.04 14.44
CA LYS A 50 11.46 -10.36 14.80
C LYS A 50 12.70 -11.15 14.37
N SER A 51 12.59 -12.45 14.28
CA SER A 51 13.70 -13.33 13.84
C SER A 51 14.13 -13.08 12.39
N PHE A 52 13.27 -12.45 11.58
CA PHE A 52 13.57 -12.11 10.18
C PHE A 52 14.37 -10.81 10.03
N ALA A 53 14.41 -9.95 11.06
CA ALA A 53 15.23 -8.74 11.09
C ALA A 53 16.57 -9.04 11.77
N THR A 54 17.60 -9.35 10.98
CA THR A 54 18.92 -9.71 11.44
C THR A 54 19.94 -8.57 11.26
N GLY A 55 21.11 -8.67 11.87
CA GLY A 55 22.21 -7.71 11.64
C GLY A 55 21.94 -6.28 12.12
N GLY A 56 21.10 -6.08 13.13
CA GLY A 56 20.72 -4.76 13.62
C GLY A 56 19.63 -4.05 12.83
N ALA A 57 19.08 -4.72 11.80
CA ALA A 57 17.91 -4.22 11.06
C ALA A 57 16.65 -4.23 11.92
N LYS A 58 15.66 -3.44 11.54
CA LYS A 58 14.38 -3.33 12.25
C LYS A 58 13.23 -3.61 11.29
N ILE A 59 12.16 -4.23 11.79
CA ILE A 59 10.91 -4.30 11.04
C ILE A 59 10.23 -2.94 11.14
N LEU A 60 10.16 -2.23 10.03
CA LEU A 60 9.43 -0.97 9.91
C LEU A 60 7.92 -1.21 9.91
N GLU A 61 7.47 -2.17 9.10
CA GLU A 61 6.08 -2.58 9.03
C GLU A 61 5.97 -4.08 8.76
N SER A 62 4.89 -4.68 9.28
CA SER A 62 4.49 -6.04 8.97
C SER A 62 3.00 -6.08 8.63
N THR A 63 2.68 -6.41 7.40
CA THR A 63 1.30 -6.57 6.94
C THR A 63 1.01 -8.06 6.76
N LYS A 64 0.01 -8.56 7.49
CA LYS A 64 -0.39 -9.98 7.44
C LYS A 64 -1.52 -10.20 6.44
N GLY A 65 -1.52 -11.35 5.76
CA GLY A 65 -2.57 -11.73 4.83
C GLY A 65 -2.25 -13.00 4.05
N ASP A 66 -3.20 -13.41 3.21
CA ASP A 66 -3.08 -14.60 2.38
C ASP A 66 -2.29 -14.30 1.10
N LEU A 67 -0.97 -14.48 1.15
CA LEU A 67 -0.05 -14.17 0.04
C LEU A 67 -0.12 -15.17 -1.12
N THR A 68 -0.61 -16.38 -0.88
CA THR A 68 -0.65 -17.47 -1.88
C THR A 68 -2.05 -17.82 -2.35
N GLY A 69 -3.08 -17.24 -1.74
CA GLY A 69 -4.48 -17.48 -2.10
C GLY A 69 -5.04 -18.80 -1.57
N ASP A 70 -4.30 -19.50 -0.71
CA ASP A 70 -4.67 -20.81 -0.14
C ASP A 70 -5.34 -20.72 1.25
N GLY A 71 -5.57 -19.49 1.75
CA GLY A 71 -6.20 -19.21 3.04
C GLY A 71 -5.25 -19.18 4.23
N ARG A 72 -3.97 -19.51 4.06
CA ARG A 72 -2.97 -19.46 5.14
C ARG A 72 -2.38 -18.04 5.28
N GLN A 73 -2.17 -17.64 6.53
CA GLN A 73 -1.66 -16.31 6.85
C GLN A 73 -0.13 -16.25 6.70
N GLY A 74 0.34 -15.49 5.72
CA GLY A 74 1.71 -15.03 5.59
C GLY A 74 1.85 -13.57 6.02
N ALA A 75 3.00 -12.96 5.72
CA ALA A 75 3.21 -11.52 5.91
C ALA A 75 4.18 -10.94 4.88
N VAL A 76 4.00 -9.67 4.58
CA VAL A 76 5.00 -8.81 3.95
C VAL A 76 5.66 -7.99 5.05
N LEU A 77 6.99 -8.06 5.14
CA LEU A 77 7.80 -7.29 6.09
C LEU A 77 8.59 -6.25 5.33
N ILE A 78 8.56 -5.02 5.81
CA ILE A 78 9.46 -3.97 5.36
C ILE A 78 10.59 -3.88 6.39
N ILE A 79 11.80 -4.19 5.97
CA ILE A 79 12.98 -4.24 6.84
C ILE A 79 13.82 -2.98 6.61
N ASP A 80 13.97 -2.22 7.68
CA ASP A 80 14.79 -1.01 7.70
C ASP A 80 16.21 -1.38 8.15
N PRO A 81 17.22 -1.23 7.28
CA PRO A 81 18.59 -1.57 7.64
C PRO A 81 19.17 -0.57 8.64
N PRO A 82 20.21 -0.93 9.41
CA PRO A 82 20.85 -0.01 10.35
C PRO A 82 21.45 1.20 9.65
N GLY A 83 21.39 2.38 10.28
CA GLY A 83 21.93 3.63 9.77
C GLY A 83 21.07 4.37 8.73
N GLY A 84 19.95 3.79 8.32
CA GLY A 84 19.10 4.42 7.29
C GLY A 84 18.45 5.74 7.73
N ALA A 85 18.00 5.83 8.97
CA ALA A 85 17.33 7.01 9.52
C ALA A 85 18.27 8.21 9.74
N ASP A 86 19.55 7.97 9.93
CA ASP A 86 20.57 9.02 10.18
C ASP A 86 21.30 9.45 8.91
N ALA A 87 20.95 8.88 7.75
CA ALA A 87 21.55 9.22 6.47
C ALA A 87 21.12 10.63 6.01
N LYS A 88 21.95 11.27 5.19
CA LYS A 88 21.58 12.54 4.56
C LYS A 88 20.41 12.36 3.60
N LEU A 89 19.71 13.45 3.32
CA LEU A 89 18.59 13.46 2.39
C LEU A 89 18.99 12.84 1.03
N GLY A 90 18.24 11.85 0.59
CA GLY A 90 18.50 11.12 -0.65
C GLY A 90 19.61 10.06 -0.57
N GLU A 91 20.23 9.90 0.59
CA GLU A 91 21.29 8.91 0.82
C GLU A 91 20.81 7.81 1.79
N GLY A 92 21.45 6.69 1.76
CA GLY A 92 21.18 5.58 2.68
C GLY A 92 20.85 4.28 1.97
N PRO A 93 20.83 3.16 2.72
CA PRO A 93 20.52 1.86 2.16
C PRO A 93 19.02 1.75 1.84
N ALA A 94 18.71 1.11 0.71
CA ALA A 94 17.35 0.72 0.40
C ALA A 94 16.84 -0.32 1.41
N ARG A 95 15.53 -0.38 1.57
CA ARG A 95 14.87 -1.33 2.48
C ARG A 95 14.65 -2.68 1.82
N ASP A 96 14.79 -3.74 2.59
CA ASP A 96 14.47 -5.08 2.11
C ASP A 96 12.98 -5.38 2.35
N VAL A 97 12.33 -5.88 1.31
CA VAL A 97 10.95 -6.37 1.38
C VAL A 97 11.02 -7.90 1.46
N LEU A 98 10.59 -8.46 2.60
CA LEU A 98 10.54 -9.91 2.80
C LEU A 98 9.11 -10.42 2.69
N LEU A 99 8.94 -11.50 1.94
CA LEU A 99 7.72 -12.30 1.96
C LEU A 99 7.95 -13.50 2.86
N VAL A 100 7.13 -13.65 3.88
CA VAL A 100 7.15 -14.81 4.76
C VAL A 100 5.84 -15.56 4.65
N VAL A 101 5.91 -16.88 4.50
CA VAL A 101 4.75 -17.76 4.37
C VAL A 101 4.88 -18.94 5.33
N PRO A 102 3.76 -19.53 5.78
CA PRO A 102 3.81 -20.71 6.61
C PRO A 102 4.26 -21.94 5.79
N ASP A 103 5.13 -22.74 6.38
CA ASP A 103 5.46 -24.09 5.89
C ASP A 103 4.32 -25.09 6.17
N ALA A 104 4.56 -26.36 5.92
CA ALA A 104 3.57 -27.43 6.15
C ALA A 104 3.20 -27.60 7.63
N SER A 105 4.07 -27.19 8.57
CA SER A 105 3.84 -27.24 10.02
C SER A 105 3.25 -25.95 10.58
N GLY A 106 3.10 -24.93 9.73
CA GLY A 106 2.55 -23.63 10.11
C GLY A 106 3.60 -22.63 10.60
N HIS A 107 4.89 -22.99 10.62
CA HIS A 107 5.95 -22.05 10.96
C HIS A 107 6.24 -21.10 9.79
N LEU A 108 6.40 -19.82 10.09
CA LEU A 108 6.76 -18.84 9.08
C LEU A 108 8.19 -19.04 8.60
N GLN A 109 8.37 -19.02 7.29
CA GLN A 109 9.68 -19.05 6.64
C GLN A 109 9.78 -17.99 5.55
N LYS A 110 11.00 -17.50 5.31
CA LYS A 110 11.28 -16.60 4.20
C LYS A 110 11.03 -17.30 2.87
N ALA A 111 10.12 -16.76 2.08
CA ALA A 111 9.80 -17.25 0.74
C ALA A 111 10.54 -16.47 -0.34
N ALA A 112 10.62 -15.15 -0.21
CA ALA A 112 11.29 -14.27 -1.17
C ALA A 112 11.75 -12.97 -0.50
N SER A 113 12.66 -12.23 -1.15
CA SER A 113 13.01 -10.86 -0.77
C SER A 113 13.41 -10.03 -1.99
N ASN A 114 13.24 -8.70 -1.86
CA ASN A 114 13.68 -7.73 -2.84
C ASN A 114 14.04 -6.41 -2.13
N ALA A 115 15.27 -5.94 -2.31
CA ALA A 115 15.80 -4.72 -1.71
C ALA A 115 15.79 -3.51 -2.66
N ARG A 116 15.02 -3.55 -3.75
CA ARG A 116 14.94 -2.46 -4.74
C ARG A 116 13.59 -1.74 -4.75
N ILE A 117 12.55 -2.36 -4.17
CA ILE A 117 11.16 -1.88 -4.27
C ILE A 117 10.91 -0.68 -3.36
N VAL A 118 11.43 -0.70 -2.14
CA VAL A 118 11.24 0.38 -1.16
C VAL A 118 12.53 1.17 -1.02
N PRO A 119 12.53 2.47 -1.39
CA PRO A 119 13.71 3.32 -1.29
C PRO A 119 14.18 3.52 0.16
N CYS A 120 15.31 4.17 0.35
CA CYS A 120 15.86 4.50 1.66
C CYS A 120 14.94 5.42 2.47
N ALA A 121 15.12 5.45 3.82
CA ALA A 121 14.31 6.24 4.74
C ALA A 121 14.28 7.75 4.44
N THR A 122 15.34 8.27 3.82
CA THR A 122 15.53 9.69 3.48
C THR A 122 15.34 9.97 1.99
N CYS A 123 14.88 8.98 1.21
CA CYS A 123 14.77 9.07 -0.26
C CYS A 123 13.44 9.66 -0.76
N GLY A 124 12.52 10.07 0.12
CA GLY A 124 11.23 10.67 -0.27
C GLY A 124 11.30 12.19 -0.50
N GLY A 125 12.49 12.78 -0.54
CA GLY A 125 12.66 14.22 -0.67
C GLY A 125 12.19 14.96 0.58
N VAL A 126 11.62 16.18 0.41
CA VAL A 126 11.10 16.99 1.53
C VAL A 126 9.94 16.30 2.26
N SER A 127 9.24 15.36 1.61
CA SER A 127 8.19 14.57 2.24
C SER A 127 8.73 13.54 3.26
N GLY A 128 10.05 13.33 3.32
CA GLY A 128 10.71 12.43 4.26
C GLY A 128 10.73 10.98 3.79
N ASP A 129 10.19 10.08 4.60
CA ASP A 129 10.15 8.65 4.31
C ASP A 129 9.24 8.33 3.12
N PRO A 130 9.76 7.68 2.05
CA PRO A 130 8.95 7.38 0.88
C PRO A 130 8.01 6.18 1.04
N TYR A 131 8.20 5.34 2.05
CA TYR A 131 7.32 4.20 2.25
C TYR A 131 5.92 4.65 2.70
N GLY A 132 4.93 4.38 1.90
CA GLY A 132 3.53 4.69 2.20
C GLY A 132 2.88 3.58 3.01
N TYR A 133 2.57 2.46 2.37
CA TYR A 133 1.94 1.31 2.99
C TYR A 133 2.03 0.05 2.13
N THR A 134 1.74 -1.10 2.75
CA THR A 134 1.49 -2.37 2.05
C THR A 134 0.05 -2.80 2.27
N LYS A 135 -0.60 -3.33 1.24
CA LYS A 135 -1.89 -4.02 1.36
C LYS A 135 -1.78 -5.43 0.78
N ILE A 136 -2.52 -6.38 1.38
CA ILE A 136 -2.58 -7.77 0.92
C ILE A 136 -4.03 -8.09 0.58
N GLY A 137 -4.23 -8.66 -0.62
CA GLY A 137 -5.45 -9.33 -1.05
C GLY A 137 -5.23 -10.84 -1.11
N LYS A 138 -6.26 -11.59 -1.52
CA LYS A 138 -6.14 -13.05 -1.69
C LYS A 138 -5.19 -13.36 -2.85
N GLY A 139 -4.02 -13.94 -2.53
CA GLY A 139 -3.00 -14.29 -3.52
C GLY A 139 -2.29 -13.11 -4.17
N GLN A 140 -2.35 -11.92 -3.58
CA GLN A 140 -1.67 -10.74 -4.11
C GLN A 140 -1.30 -9.76 -3.01
N PHE A 141 -0.31 -8.91 -3.28
CA PHE A 141 0.01 -7.77 -2.43
C PHE A 141 0.44 -6.57 -3.27
N THR A 142 0.26 -5.38 -2.70
CA THR A 142 0.69 -4.11 -3.31
C THR A 142 1.53 -3.33 -2.32
N ILE A 143 2.64 -2.78 -2.80
CA ILE A 143 3.50 -1.86 -2.05
C ILE A 143 3.34 -0.49 -2.67
N VAL A 144 3.16 0.53 -1.83
CA VAL A 144 2.99 1.92 -2.24
C VAL A 144 4.09 2.77 -1.64
N ASN A 145 4.78 3.50 -2.51
CA ASN A 145 5.78 4.50 -2.14
C ASN A 145 5.34 5.87 -2.66
N GLY A 146 5.89 6.94 -2.10
CA GLY A 146 5.64 8.29 -2.58
C GLY A 146 6.57 9.31 -1.95
N GLY A 147 6.70 10.48 -2.57
CA GLY A 147 7.60 11.51 -2.09
C GLY A 147 7.48 12.81 -2.88
N GLY A 148 8.52 13.64 -2.74
CA GLY A 148 8.64 14.89 -3.44
C GLY A 148 8.43 16.12 -2.55
N SER A 149 8.11 17.24 -3.17
CA SER A 149 7.82 18.52 -2.50
C SER A 149 6.71 19.25 -3.27
N ARG A 150 7.05 20.23 -4.11
CA ARG A 150 6.18 20.85 -5.10
C ARG A 150 5.77 19.80 -6.14
N GLU A 151 6.76 19.18 -6.77
CA GLU A 151 6.54 17.99 -7.59
C GLU A 151 6.48 16.76 -6.69
N ARG A 152 5.39 16.02 -6.82
CA ARG A 152 5.11 14.80 -6.05
C ARG A 152 5.09 13.60 -6.97
N TRP A 153 5.52 12.48 -6.44
CA TRP A 153 5.46 11.19 -7.12
C TRP A 153 4.84 10.13 -6.23
N SER A 154 4.26 9.12 -6.84
CA SER A 154 3.86 7.88 -6.18
C SER A 154 4.00 6.69 -7.10
N ASP A 155 4.39 5.57 -6.50
CA ASP A 155 4.55 4.29 -7.16
C ASP A 155 3.71 3.24 -6.43
N GLU A 156 2.92 2.47 -7.17
CA GLU A 156 2.17 1.31 -6.68
C GLU A 156 2.63 0.08 -7.45
N PHE A 157 3.17 -0.91 -6.74
CA PHE A 157 3.66 -2.16 -7.32
C PHE A 157 2.84 -3.32 -6.79
N THR A 158 2.07 -3.98 -7.66
CA THR A 158 1.23 -5.13 -7.31
C THR A 158 1.84 -6.42 -7.87
N PHE A 159 1.92 -7.41 -7.00
CA PHE A 159 2.41 -8.74 -7.31
C PHE A 159 1.34 -9.78 -7.04
N THR A 160 1.18 -10.72 -7.96
CA THR A 160 0.19 -11.79 -7.86
C THR A 160 0.88 -13.16 -7.84
N TRP A 161 0.42 -14.04 -6.98
CA TRP A 161 0.89 -15.41 -6.85
C TRP A 161 0.54 -16.26 -8.06
N SER A 162 1.51 -16.96 -8.58
CA SER A 162 1.32 -18.02 -9.60
C SER A 162 1.48 -19.40 -8.95
N ALA A 163 0.39 -20.11 -8.78
CA ALA A 163 0.43 -21.47 -8.24
C ALA A 163 1.22 -22.45 -9.12
N ALA A 164 1.22 -22.24 -10.45
CA ALA A 164 1.97 -23.05 -11.40
C ALA A 164 3.49 -22.88 -11.26
N LYS A 165 3.94 -21.63 -10.97
CA LYS A 165 5.37 -21.28 -10.87
C LYS A 165 5.86 -21.22 -9.43
N LYS A 166 4.94 -21.25 -8.46
CA LYS A 166 5.22 -21.12 -7.03
C LYS A 166 6.05 -19.88 -6.70
N ASP A 167 5.70 -18.73 -7.33
CA ASP A 167 6.36 -17.45 -7.13
C ASP A 167 5.38 -16.30 -7.40
N TRP A 168 5.72 -15.07 -6.99
CA TRP A 168 4.94 -13.87 -7.24
C TRP A 168 5.51 -13.13 -8.45
N PHE A 169 4.61 -12.64 -9.29
CA PHE A 169 4.96 -11.89 -10.51
C PHE A 169 4.33 -10.52 -10.49
N ALA A 170 5.04 -9.52 -11.02
CA ALA A 170 4.50 -8.19 -11.21
C ALA A 170 3.26 -8.27 -12.12
N SER A 171 2.12 -7.80 -11.61
CA SER A 171 0.84 -7.88 -12.30
C SER A 171 0.25 -6.51 -12.63
N HIS A 172 0.61 -5.49 -11.87
CA HIS A 172 0.15 -4.13 -12.09
C HIS A 172 1.16 -3.14 -11.49
N VAL A 173 1.50 -2.11 -12.25
CA VAL A 173 2.35 -0.99 -11.82
C VAL A 173 1.64 0.30 -12.17
N VAL A 174 1.47 1.18 -11.18
CA VAL A 174 1.01 2.55 -11.39
C VAL A 174 2.09 3.49 -10.89
N ARG A 175 2.56 4.39 -11.74
CA ARG A 175 3.46 5.49 -11.35
C ARG A 175 2.79 6.82 -11.66
N LYS A 176 2.87 7.76 -10.75
CA LYS A 176 2.26 9.09 -10.89
C LYS A 176 3.27 10.17 -10.56
N ALA A 177 3.19 11.27 -11.29
CA ALA A 177 3.84 12.53 -10.96
C ALA A 177 2.80 13.65 -11.05
N SER A 178 2.87 14.61 -10.13
CA SER A 178 1.99 15.79 -10.11
C SER A 178 2.74 17.01 -9.62
N ASP A 179 2.42 18.18 -10.15
CA ASP A 179 2.91 19.47 -9.70
C ASP A 179 1.78 20.23 -9.01
N ASN A 180 1.95 20.50 -7.72
CA ASN A 180 0.94 21.18 -6.89
C ASN A 180 0.69 22.64 -7.26
N GLU A 181 1.61 23.30 -7.97
CA GLU A 181 1.47 24.68 -8.40
C GLU A 181 0.80 24.81 -9.77
N SER A 182 1.25 24.02 -10.75
CA SER A 182 0.68 24.05 -12.10
C SER A 182 -0.57 23.19 -12.26
N GLY A 183 -0.77 22.20 -11.37
CA GLY A 183 -1.82 21.20 -11.49
C GLY A 183 -1.54 20.16 -12.58
N ASN A 184 -0.35 20.17 -13.18
CA ASN A 184 0.02 19.15 -14.16
C ASN A 184 0.13 17.78 -13.50
N GLU A 185 -0.40 16.77 -14.19
CA GLU A 185 -0.32 15.37 -13.76
C GLU A 185 0.11 14.47 -14.92
N LYS A 186 0.86 13.43 -14.59
CA LYS A 186 1.25 12.37 -15.49
C LYS A 186 1.16 11.04 -14.76
N HIS A 187 0.72 9.99 -15.45
CA HIS A 187 0.73 8.64 -14.93
C HIS A 187 1.21 7.65 -16.00
N VAL A 188 1.80 6.58 -15.51
CA VAL A 188 2.13 5.35 -16.24
C VAL A 188 1.34 4.23 -15.57
N ASP A 189 0.61 3.46 -16.36
CA ASP A 189 -0.24 2.36 -15.88
C ASP A 189 0.06 1.13 -16.73
N LEU A 190 0.73 0.13 -16.11
CA LEU A 190 1.23 -1.07 -16.78
C LEU A 190 0.65 -2.32 -16.13
N TYR A 191 0.11 -3.18 -16.95
CA TYR A 191 -0.44 -4.47 -16.54
C TYR A 191 0.53 -5.62 -16.87
N ALA A 192 0.23 -6.82 -16.42
CA ALA A 192 1.07 -8.01 -16.64
C ALA A 192 1.49 -8.21 -18.10
N LYS A 193 0.60 -7.88 -19.07
CA LYS A 193 0.90 -7.96 -20.52
C LYS A 193 2.01 -7.01 -20.98
N ASP A 194 2.13 -5.86 -20.32
CA ASP A 194 3.09 -4.80 -20.63
C ASP A 194 4.42 -5.02 -19.89
N LEU A 195 4.34 -5.59 -18.69
CA LEU A 195 5.48 -5.87 -17.82
C LEU A 195 6.24 -7.14 -18.24
N GLY A 196 5.56 -8.06 -18.94
CA GLY A 196 6.09 -9.38 -19.16
C GLY A 196 6.14 -10.22 -17.87
N GLU A 197 6.93 -11.29 -17.91
CA GLU A 197 7.04 -12.22 -16.79
C GLU A 197 8.20 -11.81 -15.86
N VAL A 198 7.97 -10.88 -14.96
CA VAL A 198 8.98 -10.42 -14.00
C VAL A 198 8.62 -10.90 -12.60
N SER A 199 9.49 -11.74 -12.00
CA SER A 199 9.28 -12.22 -10.64
C SER A 199 9.47 -11.10 -9.62
N PHE A 200 8.84 -11.24 -8.44
CA PHE A 200 9.05 -10.30 -7.33
C PHE A 200 10.54 -10.13 -6.98
N LYS A 201 11.31 -11.22 -6.99
CA LYS A 201 12.75 -11.19 -6.67
C LYS A 201 13.58 -10.41 -7.69
N ASP A 202 13.16 -10.44 -8.96
CA ASP A 202 13.87 -9.82 -10.07
C ASP A 202 13.35 -8.43 -10.42
N PHE A 203 12.20 -8.05 -9.85
CA PHE A 203 11.57 -6.77 -10.11
C PHE A 203 12.47 -5.61 -9.68
N ASP A 204 12.61 -4.65 -10.59
CA ASP A 204 13.44 -3.47 -10.43
C ASP A 204 12.66 -2.24 -10.90
N PRO A 205 12.21 -1.37 -9.98
CA PRO A 205 11.51 -0.14 -10.33
C PRO A 205 12.27 0.78 -11.29
N GLY A 206 13.62 0.73 -11.25
CA GLY A 206 14.46 1.52 -12.16
C GLY A 206 14.40 1.08 -13.63
N LYS A 207 13.81 -0.10 -13.91
CA LYS A 207 13.58 -0.58 -15.28
C LYS A 207 12.18 -0.27 -15.80
N ILE A 208 11.32 0.29 -14.95
CA ILE A 208 9.95 0.68 -15.32
C ILE A 208 9.96 2.15 -15.75
N PRO A 209 9.26 2.52 -16.84
CA PRO A 209 9.13 3.91 -17.26
C PRO A 209 8.65 4.81 -16.12
N GLU A 210 9.27 5.97 -15.98
CA GLU A 210 8.86 6.97 -14.99
C GLU A 210 7.72 7.84 -15.52
N ALA A 211 6.87 8.29 -14.62
CA ALA A 211 5.93 9.36 -14.89
C ALA A 211 6.69 10.69 -14.75
N THR A 212 7.04 11.33 -15.87
CA THR A 212 7.74 12.62 -15.88
C THR A 212 6.80 13.72 -16.32
N LEU A 213 6.79 14.84 -15.58
CA LEU A 213 6.03 16.02 -15.96
C LEU A 213 6.68 16.73 -17.17
N PRO A 214 5.90 17.43 -18.00
CA PRO A 214 6.39 18.17 -19.16
C PRO A 214 7.24 19.36 -18.78
#